data_deaf0c9aac69582a94f822978bfd4b0b
#
_entry.id   deaf0c9aac69582a94f822978bfd4b0b
#
_cell.length_a   1.000
_cell.length_b   1.000
_cell.length_c   1.000
_cell.angle_alpha   90.00
_cell.angle_beta   90.00
_cell.angle_gamma   90.00
#
_symmetry.space_group_name_H-M   'P 1'
#
loop_
_entity.id
_entity.type
_entity.pdbx_description
1 polymer ?
#
loop_
_entity_poly.entity_id
_entity_poly.type
_entity_poly.pdbx_seq_one_letter_code
_entity_poly.pdbx_strand_id
1 'polypeptide(L)'
;MEETEKSISDYIEILWRRKIYIITIFPLLAALTVVVALMLPPVYHSEGVVLIEQQEIPSDLIRSTVTSFAQQQVEVIQQRLMTTAKIMKIVEKHQLYAEFRKNNSVTDVANRFKTNVVVEMVNANVIDPVNGRAKRASIAFTIAFMNQSPLKAQRVASELVTLFLNENVRSRTSKATETSLFLKEEANKLQKSVQSSEEGIAKFKVEYSDSLPELLQFNLSMVGNLDRQLTFNQSTSADVA
;
A
#
# COMPACT_ATOMS: atom_id res chain seq x y z
N MET A 1 -45.13 41.29 40.27
CA MET A 1 -43.71 41.08 40.57
C MET A 1 -42.93 41.62 39.38
N GLU A 2 -42.47 42.91 39.49
CA GLU A 2 -41.65 43.50 38.46
C GLU A 2 -40.25 42.88 38.56
N GLU A 3 -39.89 42.09 37.58
CA GLU A 3 -38.48 41.73 37.34
C GLU A 3 -37.75 43.01 36.89
N THR A 4 -37.13 43.68 37.83
CA THR A 4 -36.23 44.78 37.57
C THR A 4 -35.04 44.24 36.75
N GLU A 5 -35.06 44.51 35.45
CA GLU A 5 -33.90 44.25 34.57
C GLU A 5 -32.68 44.97 35.17
N LYS A 6 -31.73 44.17 35.68
CA LYS A 6 -30.49 44.71 36.25
C LYS A 6 -29.70 45.39 35.15
N SER A 7 -29.56 46.69 35.26
CA SER A 7 -28.78 47.50 34.30
C SER A 7 -27.28 47.12 34.39
N ILE A 8 -26.54 47.30 33.29
CA ILE A 8 -25.08 47.10 33.24
C ILE A 8 -24.35 47.91 34.33
N SER A 9 -24.90 49.10 34.69
CA SER A 9 -24.40 49.94 35.78
C SER A 9 -24.44 49.21 37.14
N ASP A 10 -25.45 48.39 37.42
CA ASP A 10 -25.58 47.67 38.70
C ASP A 10 -24.49 46.60 38.83
N TYR A 11 -24.11 45.94 37.73
CA TYR A 11 -22.99 44.98 37.72
C TYR A 11 -21.63 45.66 37.93
N ILE A 12 -21.43 46.86 37.36
CA ILE A 12 -20.22 47.62 37.56
C ILE A 12 -20.11 48.10 39.03
N GLU A 13 -21.19 48.55 39.64
CA GLU A 13 -21.21 48.93 41.05
C GLU A 13 -20.90 47.79 41.99
N ILE A 14 -21.42 46.59 41.72
CA ILE A 14 -21.11 45.36 42.47
C ILE A 14 -19.62 44.98 42.32
N LEU A 15 -19.05 45.14 41.12
CA LEU A 15 -17.63 44.91 40.88
C LEU A 15 -16.76 45.89 41.67
N TRP A 16 -17.09 47.14 41.64
CA TRP A 16 -16.36 48.18 42.39
C TRP A 16 -16.42 48.00 43.92
N ARG A 17 -17.52 47.52 44.41
CA ARG A 17 -17.74 47.28 45.84
C ARG A 17 -16.93 46.04 46.30
N ARG A 18 -16.65 45.08 45.40
CA ARG A 18 -15.88 43.87 45.71
C ARG A 18 -14.48 43.88 45.08
N LYS A 19 -13.98 45.03 44.65
CA LYS A 19 -12.68 45.18 43.98
C LYS A 19 -11.51 44.51 44.73
N ILE A 20 -11.50 44.53 46.06
CA ILE A 20 -10.43 43.96 46.87
C ILE A 20 -10.34 42.47 46.65
N TYR A 21 -11.47 41.73 46.61
CA TYR A 21 -11.48 40.30 46.34
C TYR A 21 -11.02 40.00 44.91
N ILE A 22 -11.36 40.82 43.96
CA ILE A 22 -10.95 40.60 42.55
C ILE A 22 -9.46 40.87 42.45
N ILE A 23 -8.91 41.91 43.04
CA ILE A 23 -7.50 42.27 43.03
C ILE A 23 -6.63 41.25 43.75
N THR A 24 -7.16 40.53 44.76
CA THR A 24 -6.41 39.48 45.47
C THR A 24 -6.56 38.12 44.86
N ILE A 25 -7.77 37.70 44.46
CA ILE A 25 -8.03 36.35 43.94
C ILE A 25 -7.51 36.19 42.52
N PHE A 26 -7.66 37.22 41.66
CA PHE A 26 -7.22 37.13 40.27
C PHE A 26 -5.70 36.93 40.11
N PRO A 27 -4.81 37.72 40.76
CA PRO A 27 -3.38 37.45 40.65
C PRO A 27 -2.94 36.17 41.34
N LEU A 28 -3.63 35.70 42.39
CA LEU A 28 -3.36 34.41 43.01
C LEU A 28 -3.66 33.27 42.06
N LEU A 29 -4.82 33.30 41.38
CA LEU A 29 -5.16 32.30 40.34
C LEU A 29 -4.20 32.42 39.16
N ALA A 30 -3.85 33.61 38.71
CA ALA A 30 -2.89 33.79 37.63
C ALA A 30 -1.51 33.22 37.98
N ALA A 31 -1.02 33.47 39.20
CA ALA A 31 0.24 32.93 39.69
C ALA A 31 0.19 31.37 39.74
N LEU A 32 -0.91 30.83 40.25
CA LEU A 32 -1.10 29.34 40.28
C LEU A 32 -1.10 28.77 38.88
N THR A 33 -1.78 29.41 37.92
CA THR A 33 -1.80 28.92 36.51
C THR A 33 -0.41 28.95 35.88
N VAL A 34 0.37 30.03 36.14
CA VAL A 34 1.74 30.11 35.65
C VAL A 34 2.62 29.02 36.26
N VAL A 35 2.51 28.75 37.54
CA VAL A 35 3.24 27.68 38.21
C VAL A 35 2.89 26.31 37.61
N VAL A 36 1.61 26.03 37.42
CA VAL A 36 1.16 24.79 36.77
C VAL A 36 1.69 24.69 35.35
N ALA A 37 1.62 25.77 34.55
CA ALA A 37 2.14 25.78 33.19
C ALA A 37 3.64 25.52 33.09
N LEU A 38 4.43 26.03 34.04
CA LEU A 38 5.88 25.79 34.11
C LEU A 38 6.23 24.37 34.60
N MET A 39 5.35 23.72 35.34
CA MET A 39 5.54 22.35 35.79
C MET A 39 5.20 21.30 34.72
N LEU A 40 4.45 21.65 33.66
CA LEU A 40 4.17 20.73 32.58
C LEU A 40 5.44 20.47 31.75
N PRO A 41 5.81 19.19 31.54
CA PRO A 41 6.98 18.88 30.74
C PRO A 41 6.70 19.23 29.25
N PRO A 42 7.64 19.91 28.58
CA PRO A 42 7.49 20.21 27.17
C PRO A 42 7.49 18.93 26.34
N VAL A 43 6.64 18.87 25.32
CA VAL A 43 6.62 17.76 24.36
C VAL A 43 6.94 18.31 22.97
N TYR A 44 8.02 17.78 22.39
CA TYR A 44 8.47 18.14 21.05
C TYR A 44 7.97 17.12 20.04
N HIS A 45 7.47 17.60 18.93
CA HIS A 45 7.00 16.82 17.80
C HIS A 45 8.00 16.96 16.65
N SER A 46 8.46 15.85 16.11
CA SER A 46 9.29 15.83 14.90
C SER A 46 8.67 14.90 13.89
N GLU A 47 8.56 15.36 12.65
CA GLU A 47 7.92 14.62 11.57
C GLU A 47 8.81 14.52 10.33
N GLY A 48 8.61 13.47 9.57
CA GLY A 48 9.18 13.29 8.25
C GLY A 48 8.08 12.91 7.26
N VAL A 49 8.07 13.56 6.10
CA VAL A 49 7.10 13.33 5.03
C VAL A 49 7.72 12.42 3.97
N VAL A 50 7.01 11.37 3.58
CA VAL A 50 7.42 10.43 2.54
C VAL A 50 6.39 10.48 1.41
N LEU A 51 6.85 10.83 0.20
CA LEU A 51 6.01 10.80 -0.99
C LEU A 51 5.74 9.35 -1.42
N ILE A 52 4.53 9.13 -1.89
CA ILE A 52 4.12 7.87 -2.51
C ILE A 52 4.14 8.08 -4.03
N GLU A 53 5.16 7.54 -4.70
CA GLU A 53 5.15 7.46 -6.15
C GLU A 53 4.15 6.39 -6.58
N GLN A 54 3.18 6.78 -7.39
CA GLN A 54 2.25 5.85 -8.02
C GLN A 54 3.01 5.05 -9.07
N GLN A 55 2.85 3.74 -9.04
CA GLN A 55 3.40 2.87 -10.07
C GLN A 55 2.59 3.10 -11.35
N GLU A 56 3.22 3.59 -12.40
CA GLU A 56 2.64 3.69 -13.74
C GLU A 56 2.49 2.28 -14.35
N ILE A 57 1.50 1.54 -13.86
CA ILE A 57 1.07 0.32 -14.55
C ILE A 57 0.01 0.76 -15.55
N PRO A 58 0.12 0.38 -16.84
CA PRO A 58 -0.92 0.67 -17.82
C PRO A 58 -2.28 0.25 -17.29
N SER A 59 -3.21 1.19 -17.23
CA SER A 59 -4.56 1.06 -16.64
C SER A 59 -5.42 -0.04 -17.30
N ASP A 60 -5.01 -0.52 -18.49
CA ASP A 60 -5.72 -1.55 -19.23
C ASP A 60 -5.60 -2.96 -18.64
N LEU A 61 -4.63 -3.18 -17.76
CA LEU A 61 -4.38 -4.50 -17.17
C LEU A 61 -4.96 -4.70 -15.76
N ILE A 62 -5.30 -3.63 -15.05
CA ILE A 62 -5.80 -3.77 -13.68
C ILE A 62 -6.86 -2.69 -13.39
N ARG A 63 -8.12 -3.08 -13.34
CA ARG A 63 -9.20 -2.29 -12.70
C ARG A 63 -8.98 -2.30 -11.18
N SER A 64 -8.04 -1.53 -10.69
CA SER A 64 -7.74 -1.46 -9.26
C SER A 64 -8.32 -0.18 -8.66
N THR A 65 -9.04 -0.34 -7.57
CA THR A 65 -9.44 0.72 -6.64
C THR A 65 -8.21 1.24 -5.90
N VAL A 66 -7.42 2.08 -6.57
CA VAL A 66 -6.03 2.44 -6.22
C VAL A 66 -5.88 3.15 -4.87
N THR A 67 -6.93 3.78 -4.34
CA THR A 67 -6.84 4.59 -3.11
C THR A 67 -6.69 3.74 -1.84
N SER A 68 -7.32 2.57 -1.79
CA SER A 68 -7.26 1.69 -0.61
C SER A 68 -5.95 0.91 -0.51
N PHE A 69 -5.27 0.68 -1.65
CA PHE A 69 -4.05 -0.13 -1.69
C PHE A 69 -2.85 0.56 -1.01
N ALA A 70 -2.65 1.86 -1.26
CA ALA A 70 -1.54 2.61 -0.65
C ALA A 70 -1.71 2.70 0.88
N GLN A 71 -2.92 2.99 1.34
CA GLN A 71 -3.23 3.04 2.76
C GLN A 71 -3.00 1.68 3.44
N GLN A 72 -3.51 0.61 2.85
CA GLN A 72 -3.32 -0.75 3.36
C GLN A 72 -1.84 -1.14 3.39
N GLN A 73 -1.05 -0.74 2.39
CA GLN A 73 0.38 -1.03 2.36
C GLN A 73 1.14 -0.31 3.48
N VAL A 74 0.84 0.98 3.73
CA VAL A 74 1.43 1.73 4.84
C VAL A 74 1.07 1.09 6.18
N GLU A 75 -0.18 0.68 6.37
CA GLU A 75 -0.64 0.01 7.59
C GLU A 75 0.07 -1.33 7.83
N VAL A 76 0.24 -2.15 6.80
CA VAL A 76 0.99 -3.41 6.89
C VAL A 76 2.46 -3.16 7.25
N ILE A 77 3.11 -2.16 6.63
CA ILE A 77 4.49 -1.79 6.96
C ILE A 77 4.57 -1.29 8.41
N GLN A 78 3.64 -0.44 8.83
CA GLN A 78 3.55 0.04 10.21
C GLN A 78 3.47 -1.14 11.20
N GLN A 79 2.59 -2.10 10.97
CA GLN A 79 2.48 -3.29 11.83
C GLN A 79 3.78 -4.09 11.88
N ARG A 80 4.47 -4.27 10.76
CA ARG A 80 5.76 -4.98 10.70
C ARG A 80 6.89 -4.25 11.42
N LEU A 81 6.88 -2.93 11.41
CA LEU A 81 7.87 -2.11 12.08
C LEU A 81 7.58 -1.93 13.58
N MET A 82 6.31 -1.91 13.97
CA MET A 82 5.87 -1.71 15.36
C MET A 82 5.87 -3.00 16.18
N THR A 83 6.72 -3.96 15.83
CA THR A 83 6.94 -5.16 16.65
C THR A 83 7.79 -4.83 17.87
N THR A 84 7.50 -5.46 19.01
CA THR A 84 8.20 -5.23 20.27
C THR A 84 9.72 -5.33 20.13
N ALA A 85 10.22 -6.32 19.37
CA ALA A 85 11.65 -6.51 19.15
C ALA A 85 12.32 -5.35 18.39
N LYS A 86 11.66 -4.82 17.33
CA LYS A 86 12.18 -3.67 16.57
C LYS A 86 12.11 -2.38 17.39
N ILE A 87 10.99 -2.17 18.10
CA ILE A 87 10.83 -1.02 19.01
C ILE A 87 11.92 -1.01 20.06
N MET A 88 12.19 -2.13 20.70
CA MET A 88 13.22 -2.19 21.75
C MET A 88 14.60 -1.85 21.23
N LYS A 89 14.96 -2.25 20.01
CA LYS A 89 16.23 -1.83 19.38
C LYS A 89 16.33 -0.30 19.24
N ILE A 90 15.24 0.37 18.82
CA ILE A 90 15.20 1.84 18.70
C ILE A 90 15.29 2.49 20.09
N VAL A 91 14.52 1.97 21.04
CA VAL A 91 14.49 2.47 22.43
C VAL A 91 15.86 2.37 23.09
N GLU A 92 16.56 1.28 22.89
CA GLU A 92 17.92 1.06 23.44
C GLU A 92 18.95 1.96 22.75
N LYS A 93 18.94 2.00 21.41
CA LYS A 93 19.86 2.80 20.60
C LYS A 93 19.80 4.29 20.95
N HIS A 94 18.57 4.84 21.13
CA HIS A 94 18.37 6.25 21.45
C HIS A 94 18.22 6.53 22.94
N GLN A 95 18.42 5.53 23.80
CA GLN A 95 18.26 5.63 25.24
C GLN A 95 16.94 6.32 25.64
N LEU A 96 15.84 5.84 25.06
CA LEU A 96 14.52 6.34 25.34
C LEU A 96 13.99 5.75 26.66
N TYR A 97 13.19 6.54 27.36
CA TYR A 97 12.45 6.10 28.54
C TYR A 97 13.34 5.45 29.64
N ALA A 98 14.54 5.97 29.87
CA ALA A 98 15.53 5.34 30.77
C ALA A 98 14.97 5.03 32.17
N GLU A 99 14.27 5.99 32.78
CA GLU A 99 13.65 5.81 34.09
C GLU A 99 12.43 4.87 34.05
N PHE A 100 11.62 5.00 32.99
CA PHE A 100 10.43 4.15 32.82
C PHE A 100 10.80 2.68 32.61
N ARG A 101 11.90 2.40 31.92
CA ARG A 101 12.39 1.03 31.67
C ARG A 101 12.83 0.30 32.94
N LYS A 102 13.25 1.02 34.00
CA LYS A 102 13.69 0.40 35.27
C LYS A 102 12.54 -0.29 36.00
N ASN A 103 11.31 0.26 35.87
CA ASN A 103 10.19 -0.14 36.71
C ASN A 103 9.03 -0.77 35.90
N ASN A 104 9.16 -0.92 34.56
CA ASN A 104 8.08 -1.39 33.71
C ASN A 104 8.54 -2.52 32.77
N SER A 105 7.59 -3.31 32.31
CA SER A 105 7.84 -4.42 31.40
C SER A 105 8.25 -3.93 30.00
N VAL A 106 8.90 -4.81 29.23
CA VAL A 106 9.22 -4.57 27.81
C VAL A 106 7.98 -4.21 26.99
N THR A 107 6.87 -4.82 27.30
CA THR A 107 5.58 -4.58 26.63
C THR A 107 5.07 -3.17 26.91
N ASP A 108 5.17 -2.69 28.15
CA ASP A 108 4.73 -1.35 28.54
C ASP A 108 5.58 -0.27 27.86
N VAL A 109 6.89 -0.50 27.79
CA VAL A 109 7.82 0.39 27.07
C VAL A 109 7.48 0.43 25.58
N ALA A 110 7.20 -0.72 24.98
CA ALA A 110 6.80 -0.79 23.57
C ALA A 110 5.45 -0.09 23.31
N ASN A 111 4.49 -0.25 24.19
CA ASN A 111 3.18 0.42 24.08
C ASN A 111 3.33 1.94 24.21
N ARG A 112 4.13 2.41 25.16
CA ARG A 112 4.43 3.84 25.31
C ARG A 112 5.11 4.41 24.06
N PHE A 113 6.03 3.66 23.46
CA PHE A 113 6.66 4.06 22.20
C PHE A 113 5.63 4.17 21.08
N LYS A 114 4.73 3.18 20.92
CA LYS A 114 3.66 3.19 19.90
C LYS A 114 2.73 4.39 20.04
N THR A 115 2.37 4.77 21.28
CA THR A 115 1.52 5.96 21.52
C THR A 115 2.21 7.26 21.11
N ASN A 116 3.53 7.32 21.14
CA ASN A 116 4.30 8.50 20.74
C ASN A 116 4.65 8.53 19.25
N VAL A 117 4.33 7.49 18.49
CA VAL A 117 4.49 7.43 17.03
C VAL A 117 3.14 7.69 16.39
N VAL A 118 3.10 8.65 15.48
CA VAL A 118 1.91 8.97 14.69
C VAL A 118 2.25 8.77 13.21
N VAL A 119 1.40 8.04 12.51
CA VAL A 119 1.51 7.87 11.05
C VAL A 119 0.21 8.34 10.42
N GLU A 120 0.29 9.37 9.60
CA GLU A 120 -0.86 10.00 8.96
C GLU A 120 -0.71 10.01 7.44
N MET A 121 -1.82 9.81 6.74
CA MET A 121 -1.86 9.87 5.28
C MET A 121 -2.16 11.29 4.81
N VAL A 122 -1.35 11.80 3.90
CA VAL A 122 -1.57 13.09 3.24
C VAL A 122 -2.35 12.85 1.95
N ASN A 123 -3.59 13.33 1.92
CA ASN A 123 -4.47 13.19 0.78
C ASN A 123 -4.55 14.50 -0.01
N ALA A 124 -4.54 14.40 -1.34
CA ALA A 124 -4.77 15.54 -2.23
C ALA A 124 -5.86 15.21 -3.25
N ASN A 125 -6.48 16.25 -3.79
CA ASN A 125 -7.37 16.10 -4.93
C ASN A 125 -6.51 16.06 -6.21
N VAL A 126 -6.45 14.90 -6.84
CA VAL A 126 -5.76 14.69 -8.11
C VAL A 126 -6.80 14.52 -9.22
N ILE A 127 -6.46 14.95 -10.42
CA ILE A 127 -7.31 14.72 -11.60
C ILE A 127 -6.99 13.31 -12.11
N ASP A 128 -8.01 12.47 -12.20
CA ASP A 128 -7.88 11.13 -12.77
C ASP A 128 -7.61 11.26 -14.29
N PRO A 129 -6.46 10.76 -14.79
CA PRO A 129 -6.09 10.91 -16.20
C PRO A 129 -7.03 10.18 -17.17
N VAL A 130 -7.81 9.21 -16.70
CA VAL A 130 -8.70 8.40 -17.53
C VAL A 130 -10.06 9.08 -17.76
N ASN A 131 -10.62 9.71 -16.73
CA ASN A 131 -11.97 10.26 -16.77
C ASN A 131 -12.03 11.78 -16.52
N GLY A 132 -10.90 12.45 -16.26
CA GLY A 132 -10.81 13.88 -16.02
C GLY A 132 -11.49 14.38 -14.74
N ARG A 133 -11.93 13.48 -13.86
CA ARG A 133 -12.63 13.83 -12.63
C ARG A 133 -11.66 13.98 -11.46
N ALA A 134 -11.96 14.95 -10.57
CA ALA A 134 -11.22 15.07 -9.33
C ALA A 134 -11.46 13.85 -8.43
N LYS A 135 -10.38 13.18 -8.04
CA LYS A 135 -10.38 12.04 -7.14
C LYS A 135 -9.44 12.33 -5.97
N ARG A 136 -9.88 12.01 -4.75
CA ARG A 136 -9.01 12.10 -3.58
C ARG A 136 -8.04 10.92 -3.60
N ALA A 137 -6.75 11.20 -3.63
CA ALA A 137 -5.70 10.17 -3.59
C ALA A 137 -4.68 10.49 -2.49
N SER A 138 -4.16 9.44 -1.88
CA SER A 138 -3.05 9.56 -0.93
C SER A 138 -1.76 9.75 -1.70
N ILE A 139 -1.15 10.93 -1.55
CA ILE A 139 0.07 11.34 -2.26
C ILE A 139 1.33 11.19 -1.41
N ALA A 140 1.18 11.21 -0.10
CA ALA A 140 2.27 11.08 0.85
C ALA A 140 1.76 10.50 2.17
N PHE A 141 2.68 10.13 3.03
CA PHE A 141 2.39 9.88 4.44
C PHE A 141 3.44 10.55 5.31
N THR A 142 3.01 10.93 6.50
CA THR A 142 3.86 11.57 7.50
C THR A 142 4.11 10.58 8.63
N ILE A 143 5.36 10.50 9.08
CA ILE A 143 5.73 9.73 10.26
C ILE A 143 6.24 10.73 11.28
N ALA A 144 5.59 10.78 12.43
CA ALA A 144 5.93 11.68 13.50
C ALA A 144 6.28 10.91 14.78
N PHE A 145 7.17 11.50 15.58
CA PHE A 145 7.52 11.00 16.90
C PHE A 145 7.54 12.13 17.92
N MET A 146 6.90 11.88 19.06
CA MET A 146 6.82 12.82 20.18
C MET A 146 7.76 12.41 21.30
N ASN A 147 8.55 13.39 21.80
CA ASN A 147 9.44 13.17 22.94
C ASN A 147 9.69 14.49 23.72
N GLN A 148 10.08 14.37 24.98
CA GLN A 148 10.47 15.52 25.82
C GLN A 148 11.79 16.16 25.38
N SER A 149 12.63 15.45 24.64
CA SER A 149 13.88 15.95 24.08
C SER A 149 13.74 16.17 22.57
N PRO A 150 13.96 17.40 22.07
CA PRO A 150 13.83 17.72 20.64
C PRO A 150 14.82 16.88 19.80
N LEU A 151 16.05 16.69 20.29
CA LEU A 151 17.07 15.91 19.61
C LEU A 151 16.70 14.43 19.50
N LYS A 152 16.09 13.86 20.55
CA LYS A 152 15.61 12.47 20.52
C LYS A 152 14.40 12.34 19.61
N ALA A 153 13.47 13.30 19.64
CA ALA A 153 12.33 13.33 18.73
C ALA A 153 12.78 13.29 17.27
N GLN A 154 13.71 14.17 16.88
CA GLN A 154 14.25 14.24 15.52
C GLN A 154 14.97 12.95 15.11
N ARG A 155 15.88 12.43 15.94
CA ARG A 155 16.66 11.23 15.60
C ARG A 155 15.77 10.01 15.42
N VAL A 156 14.79 9.83 16.29
CA VAL A 156 13.85 8.71 16.21
C VAL A 156 12.94 8.85 15.01
N ALA A 157 12.41 10.04 14.74
CA ALA A 157 11.58 10.29 13.55
C ALA A 157 12.36 9.98 12.26
N SER A 158 13.61 10.47 12.14
CA SER A 158 14.48 10.17 10.98
C SER A 158 14.77 8.67 10.84
N GLU A 159 15.01 7.96 11.93
CA GLU A 159 15.24 6.52 11.91
C GLU A 159 13.97 5.77 11.51
N LEU A 160 12.80 6.16 12.01
CA LEU A 160 11.52 5.58 11.61
C LEU A 160 11.27 5.75 10.12
N VAL A 161 11.49 6.95 9.57
CA VAL A 161 11.38 7.20 8.11
C VAL A 161 12.30 6.27 7.33
N THR A 162 13.55 6.15 7.75
CA THR A 162 14.54 5.26 7.10
C THR A 162 14.10 3.79 7.15
N LEU A 163 13.59 3.34 8.29
CA LEU A 163 13.08 1.97 8.45
C LEU A 163 11.85 1.71 7.59
N PHE A 164 10.94 2.68 7.47
CA PHE A 164 9.78 2.59 6.58
C PHE A 164 10.21 2.49 5.10
N LEU A 165 11.13 3.33 4.67
CA LEU A 165 11.66 3.29 3.30
C LEU A 165 12.33 1.94 3.00
N ASN A 166 13.18 1.46 3.89
CA ASN A 166 13.86 0.18 3.72
C ASN A 166 12.88 -1.01 3.69
N GLU A 167 11.87 -1.01 4.56
CA GLU A 167 10.85 -2.07 4.57
C GLU A 167 9.97 -2.00 3.31
N ASN A 168 9.67 -0.80 2.81
CA ASN A 168 8.94 -0.62 1.55
C ASN A 168 9.73 -1.18 0.36
N VAL A 169 11.01 -0.81 0.23
CA VAL A 169 11.89 -1.34 -0.82
C VAL A 169 11.99 -2.86 -0.71
N ARG A 170 12.24 -3.39 0.47
CA ARG A 170 12.33 -4.83 0.72
C ARG A 170 11.03 -5.56 0.33
N SER A 171 9.88 -5.02 0.73
CA SER A 171 8.57 -5.59 0.40
C SER A 171 8.33 -5.60 -1.11
N ARG A 172 8.66 -4.50 -1.81
CA ARG A 172 8.54 -4.41 -3.27
C ARG A 172 9.46 -5.41 -3.99
N THR A 173 10.72 -5.48 -3.58
CA THR A 173 11.70 -6.41 -4.17
C THR A 173 11.28 -7.86 -3.95
N SER A 174 10.83 -8.21 -2.74
CA SER A 174 10.34 -9.56 -2.44
C SER A 174 9.17 -9.94 -3.34
N LYS A 175 8.16 -9.08 -3.45
CA LYS A 175 7.00 -9.31 -4.32
C LYS A 175 7.38 -9.41 -5.80
N ALA A 176 8.28 -8.56 -6.28
CA ALA A 176 8.76 -8.61 -7.66
C ALA A 176 9.49 -9.92 -7.96
N THR A 177 10.35 -10.37 -7.04
CA THR A 177 11.08 -11.64 -7.16
C THR A 177 10.11 -12.83 -7.17
N GLU A 178 9.16 -12.86 -6.23
CA GLU A 178 8.14 -13.91 -6.14
C GLU A 178 7.29 -13.98 -7.41
N THR A 179 6.83 -12.81 -7.91
CA THR A 179 6.08 -12.75 -9.17
C THR A 179 6.92 -13.22 -10.36
N SER A 180 8.19 -12.83 -10.44
CA SER A 180 9.09 -13.24 -11.52
C SER A 180 9.32 -14.77 -11.51
N LEU A 181 9.52 -15.35 -10.34
CA LEU A 181 9.65 -16.82 -10.18
C LEU A 181 8.37 -17.53 -10.59
N PHE A 182 7.22 -17.05 -10.13
CA PHE A 182 5.92 -17.62 -10.52
C PHE A 182 5.69 -17.57 -12.03
N LEU A 183 5.93 -16.39 -12.66
CA LEU A 183 5.77 -16.26 -14.11
C LEU A 183 6.73 -17.17 -14.89
N LYS A 184 7.97 -17.34 -14.42
CA LYS A 184 8.94 -18.24 -15.03
C LYS A 184 8.49 -19.70 -14.93
N GLU A 185 7.95 -20.09 -13.79
CA GLU A 185 7.42 -21.44 -13.57
C GLU A 185 6.20 -21.71 -14.46
N GLU A 186 5.27 -20.76 -14.56
CA GLU A 186 4.09 -20.87 -15.41
C GLU A 186 4.46 -20.89 -16.90
N ALA A 187 5.43 -20.07 -17.33
CA ALA A 187 5.96 -20.13 -18.69
C ALA A 187 6.57 -21.48 -19.02
N ASN A 188 7.36 -22.09 -18.12
CA ASN A 188 7.93 -23.42 -18.30
C ASN A 188 6.85 -24.50 -18.39
N LYS A 189 5.78 -24.37 -17.60
CA LYS A 189 4.65 -25.30 -17.63
C LYS A 189 3.88 -25.21 -18.94
N LEU A 190 3.61 -23.99 -19.41
CA LEU A 190 2.96 -23.75 -20.70
C LEU A 190 3.82 -24.29 -21.85
N GLN A 191 5.12 -24.04 -21.83
CA GLN A 191 6.06 -24.58 -22.84
C GLN A 191 6.00 -26.10 -22.93
N LYS A 192 6.00 -26.79 -21.79
CA LYS A 192 5.86 -28.27 -21.75
C LYS A 192 4.49 -28.70 -22.29
N SER A 193 3.44 -28.01 -21.99
CA SER A 193 2.08 -28.29 -22.49
C SER A 193 2.01 -28.13 -24.01
N VAL A 194 2.58 -27.04 -24.55
CA VAL A 194 2.68 -26.81 -26.00
C VAL A 194 3.46 -27.94 -26.67
N GLN A 195 4.64 -28.26 -26.14
CA GLN A 195 5.46 -29.35 -26.69
C GLN A 195 4.72 -30.72 -26.70
N SER A 196 4.03 -31.04 -25.60
CA SER A 196 3.22 -32.27 -25.54
C SER A 196 2.08 -32.28 -26.57
N SER A 197 1.44 -31.11 -26.79
CA SER A 197 0.40 -30.95 -27.79
C SER A 197 0.95 -31.08 -29.21
N GLU A 198 2.11 -30.46 -29.49
CA GLU A 198 2.81 -30.59 -30.78
C GLU A 198 3.22 -32.05 -31.07
N GLU A 199 3.75 -32.78 -30.09
CA GLU A 199 4.06 -34.21 -30.21
C GLU A 199 2.79 -35.03 -30.47
N GLY A 200 1.67 -34.70 -29.80
CA GLY A 200 0.36 -35.33 -30.08
C GLY A 200 -0.12 -35.09 -31.51
N ILE A 201 -0.01 -33.84 -31.98
CA ILE A 201 -0.37 -33.46 -33.37
C ILE A 201 0.55 -34.19 -34.37
N ALA A 202 1.85 -34.25 -34.10
CA ALA A 202 2.80 -34.95 -34.98
C ALA A 202 2.48 -36.44 -35.08
N LYS A 203 2.21 -37.11 -33.96
CA LYS A 203 1.77 -38.53 -33.95
C LYS A 203 0.48 -38.73 -34.72
N PHE A 204 -0.51 -37.87 -34.51
CA PHE A 204 -1.77 -37.94 -35.24
C PHE A 204 -1.56 -37.73 -36.75
N LYS A 205 -0.72 -36.77 -37.17
CA LYS A 205 -0.39 -36.57 -38.59
C LYS A 205 0.32 -37.75 -39.23
N VAL A 206 1.15 -38.47 -38.49
CA VAL A 206 1.82 -39.67 -38.97
C VAL A 206 0.82 -40.82 -39.08
N GLU A 207 0.00 -41.06 -38.07
CA GLU A 207 -0.96 -42.14 -38.01
C GLU A 207 -2.07 -42.01 -39.08
N TYR A 208 -2.50 -40.79 -39.35
CA TYR A 208 -3.58 -40.52 -40.32
C TYR A 208 -3.08 -39.77 -41.56
N SER A 209 -1.83 -39.99 -41.96
CA SER A 209 -1.16 -39.33 -43.07
C SER A 209 -1.98 -39.35 -44.37
N ASP A 210 -2.65 -40.46 -44.65
CA ASP A 210 -3.43 -40.63 -45.88
C ASP A 210 -4.83 -39.97 -45.86
N SER A 211 -5.30 -39.57 -44.67
CA SER A 211 -6.64 -39.03 -44.45
C SER A 211 -6.62 -37.58 -44.00
N LEU A 212 -5.48 -36.89 -44.03
CA LEU A 212 -5.37 -35.52 -43.62
C LEU A 212 -6.15 -34.55 -44.54
N PRO A 213 -6.88 -33.58 -43.96
CA PRO A 213 -7.63 -32.59 -44.78
C PRO A 213 -6.73 -31.80 -45.75
N GLU A 214 -5.47 -31.63 -45.40
CA GLU A 214 -4.45 -30.94 -46.24
C GLU A 214 -4.15 -31.71 -47.51
N LEU A 215 -4.33 -33.03 -47.55
CA LEU A 215 -4.15 -33.87 -48.71
C LEU A 215 -5.42 -34.21 -49.45
N LEU A 216 -6.59 -33.69 -49.01
CA LEU A 216 -7.89 -34.01 -49.62
C LEU A 216 -7.91 -33.68 -51.12
N GLN A 217 -7.40 -32.51 -51.52
CA GLN A 217 -7.34 -32.10 -52.93
C GLN A 217 -6.40 -33.00 -53.75
N PHE A 218 -5.27 -33.36 -53.16
CA PHE A 218 -4.33 -34.28 -53.82
C PHE A 218 -4.96 -35.64 -54.02
N ASN A 219 -5.57 -36.21 -52.99
CA ASN A 219 -6.24 -37.51 -53.04
C ASN A 219 -7.39 -37.54 -54.03
N LEU A 220 -8.23 -36.45 -54.08
CA LEU A 220 -9.31 -36.32 -55.08
C LEU A 220 -8.76 -36.22 -56.49
N SER A 221 -7.65 -35.52 -56.74
CA SER A 221 -7.01 -35.43 -58.06
C SER A 221 -6.41 -36.79 -58.47
N MET A 222 -5.86 -37.54 -57.52
CA MET A 222 -5.33 -38.86 -57.78
C MET A 222 -6.42 -39.85 -58.14
N VAL A 223 -7.54 -39.88 -57.39
CA VAL A 223 -8.73 -40.70 -57.73
C VAL A 223 -9.26 -40.35 -59.10
N GLY A 224 -9.40 -39.05 -59.42
CA GLY A 224 -9.85 -38.61 -60.73
C GLY A 224 -8.91 -38.97 -61.88
N ASN A 225 -7.60 -39.09 -61.64
CA ASN A 225 -6.64 -39.59 -62.64
C ASN A 225 -6.70 -41.09 -62.81
N LEU A 226 -6.88 -41.83 -61.73
CA LEU A 226 -7.06 -43.29 -61.77
C LEU A 226 -8.35 -43.67 -62.48
N ASP A 227 -9.43 -42.95 -62.26
CA ASP A 227 -10.71 -43.17 -62.94
C ASP A 227 -10.62 -42.95 -64.45
N ARG A 228 -9.91 -41.88 -64.86
CA ARG A 228 -9.61 -41.65 -66.29
C ARG A 228 -8.74 -42.75 -66.91
N GLN A 229 -7.78 -43.28 -66.20
CA GLN A 229 -6.94 -44.39 -66.66
C GLN A 229 -7.78 -45.71 -66.78
N LEU A 230 -8.67 -45.97 -65.85
CA LEU A 230 -9.57 -47.11 -65.89
C LEU A 230 -10.52 -47.01 -67.09
N THR A 231 -11.14 -45.85 -67.31
CA THR A 231 -12.03 -45.65 -68.47
C THR A 231 -11.29 -45.78 -69.79
N PHE A 232 -10.04 -45.26 -69.87
CA PHE A 232 -9.23 -45.40 -71.06
C PHE A 232 -8.83 -46.86 -71.33
N ASN A 233 -8.46 -47.59 -70.33
CA ASN A 233 -8.09 -49.01 -70.43
C ASN A 233 -9.33 -49.89 -70.83
N GLN A 234 -10.50 -49.57 -70.28
CA GLN A 234 -11.74 -50.26 -70.63
C GLN A 234 -12.17 -49.95 -72.08
N SER A 235 -12.01 -48.75 -72.57
CA SER A 235 -12.31 -48.43 -73.96
C SER A 235 -11.33 -49.13 -74.93
N THR A 236 -10.06 -49.09 -74.55
CA THR A 236 -9.02 -49.81 -75.39
C THR A 236 -9.22 -51.29 -75.39
N SER A 237 -9.67 -51.91 -74.30
CA SER A 237 -9.96 -53.34 -74.25
C SER A 237 -11.26 -53.73 -75.03
N ALA A 238 -12.22 -52.81 -75.15
CA ALA A 238 -13.43 -52.94 -75.90
C ALA A 238 -13.19 -52.88 -77.46
N ASP A 239 -12.17 -52.08 -77.86
CA ASP A 239 -11.82 -51.92 -79.30
C ASP A 239 -10.93 -53.07 -79.81
N VAL A 240 -10.44 -53.94 -78.96
CA VAL A 240 -9.58 -55.14 -79.34
C VAL A 240 -10.36 -56.46 -79.29
N ALA A 241 -11.61 -56.44 -78.84
CA ALA A 241 -12.47 -57.70 -78.85
C ALA A 241 -13.47 -57.62 -80.00
#